data_9de35621c347dac72f276f77cea7a726
#
_entry.id   9de35621c347dac72f276f77cea7a726
#
_cell.length_a   1.000
_cell.length_b   1.000
_cell.length_c   1.000
_cell.angle_alpha   90.00
_cell.angle_beta   90.00
_cell.angle_gamma   90.00
#
_symmetry.space_group_name_H-M   'P 1'
#
loop_
_entity.id
_entity.type
_entity.pdbx_description
1 polymer ?
#
loop_
_entity_poly.entity_id
_entity_poly.type
_entity_poly.pdbx_seq_one_letter_code
_entity_poly.pdbx_strand_id
1 'polypeptide(L)'
;DEEIMERWQKENGVTITKYEDMDIDSFKNAVSGVAEWYQKELENQGYMGAADLIAAFTEKSGSSIGADSVEDHSDLGWEEQTWNFTCSTTETSTWAEGGRKFGELVEKATGGKIKVNVYAADQLTNGNQSEGIQALIDGDPVQISMHSNLIYSAFDPRFNVVSLPY
;
A
#
# COMPACT_ATOMS: atom_id res chain seq x y z
N ASP A 1 -4.06 22.75 0.49
CA ASP A 1 -4.81 23.97 0.84
C ASP A 1 -3.83 25.11 1.06
N GLU A 2 -3.79 26.07 0.13
CA GLU A 2 -2.87 27.22 0.17
C GLU A 2 -3.06 28.04 1.46
N GLU A 3 -4.30 28.23 1.90
CA GLU A 3 -4.62 28.98 3.11
C GLU A 3 -4.00 28.37 4.39
N ILE A 4 -3.96 27.05 4.49
CA ILE A 4 -3.30 26.34 5.60
C ILE A 4 -1.79 26.54 5.55
N MET A 5 -1.19 26.46 4.37
CA MET A 5 0.25 26.67 4.18
C MET A 5 0.65 28.08 4.51
N GLU A 6 -0.11 29.08 4.05
CA GLU A 6 0.13 30.48 4.39
C GLU A 6 0.03 30.74 5.90
N ARG A 7 -0.96 30.14 6.55
CA ARG A 7 -1.11 30.24 8.02
C ARG A 7 0.09 29.64 8.74
N TRP A 8 0.56 28.46 8.33
CA TRP A 8 1.73 27.83 8.94
C TRP A 8 3.01 28.67 8.77
N GLN A 9 3.20 29.29 7.63
CA GLN A 9 4.34 30.19 7.41
C GLN A 9 4.26 31.41 8.34
N LYS A 10 3.08 32.04 8.46
CA LYS A 10 2.88 33.26 9.23
C LYS A 10 2.90 33.03 10.74
N GLU A 11 2.23 31.99 11.21
CA GLU A 11 2.01 31.76 12.65
C GLU A 11 3.13 30.92 13.29
N ASN A 12 3.72 30.00 12.55
CA ASN A 12 4.68 29.04 13.09
C ASN A 12 6.11 29.21 12.50
N GLY A 13 6.32 30.17 11.62
CA GLY A 13 7.64 30.40 11.01
C GLY A 13 8.14 29.22 10.16
N VAL A 14 7.24 28.37 9.66
CA VAL A 14 7.58 27.22 8.82
C VAL A 14 7.98 27.71 7.44
N THR A 15 9.10 27.23 6.92
CA THR A 15 9.48 27.44 5.52
C THR A 15 8.89 26.31 4.68
N ILE A 16 8.07 26.65 3.69
CA ILE A 16 7.50 25.69 2.75
C ILE A 16 8.31 25.77 1.45
N THR A 17 9.03 24.72 1.12
CA THR A 17 9.75 24.57 -0.14
C THR A 17 8.86 23.80 -1.12
N LYS A 18 8.61 24.38 -2.29
CA LYS A 18 7.86 23.70 -3.35
C LYS A 18 8.74 22.64 -4.01
N TYR A 19 8.09 21.62 -4.56
CA TYR A 19 8.81 20.51 -5.21
C TYR A 19 9.72 20.99 -6.36
N GLU A 20 9.28 21.97 -7.13
CA GLU A 20 10.04 22.58 -8.23
C GLU A 20 11.30 23.33 -7.77
N ASP A 21 11.34 23.74 -6.49
CA ASP A 21 12.47 24.46 -5.89
C ASP A 21 13.44 23.53 -5.14
N MET A 22 13.16 22.23 -5.11
CA MET A 22 13.98 21.23 -4.43
C MET A 22 15.11 20.74 -5.35
N ASP A 23 16.32 20.60 -4.80
CA ASP A 23 17.43 19.95 -5.49
C ASP A 23 17.26 18.41 -5.41
N ILE A 24 16.33 17.89 -6.22
CA ILE A 24 15.98 16.48 -6.27
C ILE A 24 17.16 15.62 -6.75
N ASP A 25 17.99 16.15 -7.66
CA ASP A 25 19.12 15.38 -8.20
C ASP A 25 20.21 15.18 -7.15
N SER A 26 20.54 16.22 -6.38
CA SER A 26 21.46 16.07 -5.24
C SER A 26 20.94 15.08 -4.20
N PHE A 27 19.62 15.12 -3.89
CA PHE A 27 19.02 14.16 -2.99
C PHE A 27 19.12 12.72 -3.54
N LYS A 28 18.75 12.49 -4.80
CA LYS A 28 18.84 11.17 -5.44
C LYS A 28 20.27 10.63 -5.44
N ASN A 29 21.25 11.49 -5.72
CA ASN A 29 22.67 11.12 -5.68
C ASN A 29 23.12 10.73 -4.27
N ALA A 30 22.70 11.46 -3.25
CA ALA A 30 23.06 11.20 -1.87
C ALA A 30 22.53 9.85 -1.36
N VAL A 31 21.39 9.39 -1.87
CA VAL A 31 20.72 8.17 -1.42
C VAL A 31 20.86 7.00 -2.41
N SER A 32 21.61 7.17 -3.49
CA SER A 32 21.71 6.18 -4.59
C SER A 32 22.21 4.78 -4.14
N GLY A 33 23.02 4.70 -3.09
CA GLY A 33 23.54 3.43 -2.57
C GLY A 33 22.62 2.69 -1.57
N VAL A 34 21.49 3.30 -1.19
CA VAL A 34 20.66 2.73 -0.11
C VAL A 34 19.96 1.44 -0.55
N ALA A 35 19.52 1.35 -1.80
CA ALA A 35 18.87 0.16 -2.34
C ALA A 35 19.82 -1.05 -2.34
N GLU A 36 21.08 -0.88 -2.77
CA GLU A 36 22.11 -1.93 -2.75
C GLU A 36 22.47 -2.35 -1.32
N TRP A 37 22.59 -1.38 -0.42
CA TRP A 37 22.83 -1.66 0.98
C TRP A 37 21.70 -2.50 1.58
N TYR A 38 20.44 -2.11 1.31
CA TYR A 38 19.28 -2.81 1.84
C TYR A 38 19.12 -4.22 1.27
N GLN A 39 19.39 -4.40 -0.03
CA GLN A 39 19.45 -5.72 -0.63
C GLN A 39 20.42 -6.66 0.10
N LYS A 40 21.65 -6.19 0.32
CA LYS A 40 22.67 -6.96 1.03
C LYS A 40 22.26 -7.30 2.46
N GLU A 41 21.59 -6.35 3.13
CA GLU A 41 21.11 -6.59 4.50
C GLU A 41 20.03 -7.67 4.54
N LEU A 42 19.07 -7.66 3.60
CA LEU A 42 18.07 -8.71 3.47
C LEU A 42 18.70 -10.09 3.15
N GLU A 43 19.65 -10.13 2.23
CA GLU A 43 20.40 -11.35 1.89
C GLU A 43 21.15 -11.91 3.10
N ASN A 44 21.81 -11.06 3.89
CA ASN A 44 22.49 -11.43 5.13
C ASN A 44 21.53 -12.01 6.19
N GLN A 45 20.30 -11.55 6.21
CA GLN A 45 19.24 -12.07 7.08
C GLN A 45 18.58 -13.34 6.52
N GLY A 46 19.03 -13.83 5.35
CA GLY A 46 18.55 -15.07 4.74
C GLY A 46 17.30 -14.93 3.87
N TYR A 47 16.90 -13.71 3.51
CA TYR A 47 15.76 -13.48 2.62
C TYR A 47 16.17 -13.69 1.16
N MET A 48 15.80 -14.84 0.61
CA MET A 48 16.03 -15.16 -0.80
C MET A 48 15.13 -14.31 -1.70
N GLY A 49 15.68 -13.85 -2.85
CA GLY A 49 14.93 -13.05 -3.82
C GLY A 49 14.83 -11.55 -3.49
N ALA A 50 15.64 -11.04 -2.56
CA ALA A 50 15.67 -9.61 -2.24
C ALA A 50 15.99 -8.73 -3.46
N ALA A 51 16.93 -9.16 -4.31
CA ALA A 51 17.28 -8.46 -5.55
C ALA A 51 16.10 -8.36 -6.51
N ASP A 52 15.39 -9.47 -6.73
CA ASP A 52 14.22 -9.50 -7.62
C ASP A 52 13.08 -8.64 -7.10
N LEU A 53 12.86 -8.63 -5.78
CA LEU A 53 11.85 -7.79 -5.15
C LEU A 53 12.16 -6.30 -5.35
N ILE A 54 13.40 -5.87 -5.11
CA ILE A 54 13.83 -4.47 -5.27
C ILE A 54 13.74 -4.06 -6.74
N ALA A 55 14.19 -4.91 -7.67
CA ALA A 55 14.11 -4.64 -9.10
C ALA A 55 12.66 -4.51 -9.57
N ALA A 56 11.79 -5.43 -9.18
CA ALA A 56 10.36 -5.39 -9.53
C ALA A 56 9.67 -4.15 -8.98
N PHE A 57 9.99 -3.75 -7.74
CA PHE A 57 9.42 -2.55 -7.15
C PHE A 57 9.89 -1.28 -7.88
N THR A 58 11.19 -1.16 -8.19
CA THR A 58 11.75 -0.02 -8.91
C THR A 58 11.15 0.11 -10.31
N GLU A 59 10.96 -1.01 -11.03
CA GLU A 59 10.32 -1.03 -12.35
C GLU A 59 8.86 -0.57 -12.29
N LYS A 60 8.12 -0.98 -11.25
CA LYS A 60 6.68 -0.73 -11.12
C LYS A 60 6.33 0.61 -10.47
N SER A 61 7.23 1.22 -9.71
CA SER A 61 6.98 2.45 -8.95
C SER A 61 6.62 3.66 -9.82
N GLY A 62 6.97 3.65 -11.11
CA GLY A 62 6.60 4.69 -12.08
C GLY A 62 5.30 4.42 -12.85
N SER A 63 4.62 3.31 -12.62
CA SER A 63 3.40 2.98 -13.36
C SER A 63 2.18 3.70 -12.77
N SER A 64 1.44 4.43 -13.57
CA SER A 64 0.14 4.98 -13.19
C SER A 64 -0.85 3.82 -13.06
N ILE A 65 -1.34 3.61 -11.85
CA ILE A 65 -2.41 2.67 -11.60
C ILE A 65 -3.71 3.47 -11.54
N GLY A 66 -4.54 3.34 -12.52
CA GLY A 66 -5.85 3.98 -12.55
C GLY A 66 -6.66 3.36 -13.67
N ALA A 67 -7.43 2.33 -13.36
CA ALA A 67 -8.43 1.83 -14.27
C ALA A 67 -9.81 2.13 -13.69
N ASP A 68 -10.58 2.96 -14.41
CA ASP A 68 -12.03 3.11 -14.15
C ASP A 68 -12.82 1.90 -14.69
N SER A 69 -12.12 0.98 -15.37
CA SER A 69 -12.70 -0.21 -15.96
C SER A 69 -11.79 -1.42 -15.75
N VAL A 70 -12.41 -2.58 -15.63
CA VAL A 70 -11.75 -3.87 -15.55
C VAL A 70 -12.25 -4.74 -16.70
N GLU A 71 -11.39 -5.61 -17.24
CA GLU A 71 -11.78 -6.62 -18.22
C GLU A 71 -12.75 -7.62 -17.58
N ASP A 72 -13.71 -8.09 -18.39
CA ASP A 72 -14.62 -9.15 -17.97
C ASP A 72 -13.91 -10.50 -18.08
N HIS A 73 -13.81 -11.18 -16.96
CA HIS A 73 -13.20 -12.51 -16.82
C HIS A 73 -14.23 -13.52 -16.27
N SER A 74 -15.51 -13.27 -16.44
CA SER A 74 -16.59 -14.15 -15.92
C SER A 74 -16.56 -15.55 -16.55
N ASP A 75 -15.91 -15.71 -17.68
CA ASP A 75 -15.73 -16.97 -18.42
C ASP A 75 -14.67 -17.91 -17.81
N LEU A 76 -13.87 -17.45 -16.84
CA LEU A 76 -12.81 -18.24 -16.20
C LEU A 76 -13.31 -19.27 -15.18
N GLY A 77 -14.61 -19.41 -15.01
CA GLY A 77 -15.20 -20.46 -14.15
C GLY A 77 -15.00 -20.24 -12.66
N TRP A 78 -15.07 -18.98 -12.22
CA TRP A 78 -14.95 -18.61 -10.80
C TRP A 78 -15.96 -19.35 -9.91
N GLU A 79 -15.51 -19.86 -8.78
CA GLU A 79 -16.38 -20.32 -7.73
C GLU A 79 -16.94 -19.13 -6.92
N GLU A 80 -18.11 -19.31 -6.29
CA GLU A 80 -18.68 -18.28 -5.43
C GLU A 80 -17.84 -18.12 -4.16
N GLN A 81 -17.36 -16.91 -3.92
CA GLN A 81 -16.53 -16.57 -2.78
C GLN A 81 -16.93 -15.23 -2.18
N THR A 82 -16.64 -15.07 -0.91
CA THR A 82 -16.74 -13.77 -0.24
C THR A 82 -15.41 -13.49 0.45
N TRP A 83 -14.79 -12.37 0.08
CA TRP A 83 -13.55 -11.92 0.70
C TRP A 83 -13.81 -10.77 1.66
N ASN A 84 -13.12 -10.76 2.77
CA ASN A 84 -13.14 -9.68 3.72
C ASN A 84 -11.89 -8.82 3.53
N PHE A 85 -12.13 -7.54 3.25
CA PHE A 85 -11.12 -6.51 3.13
C PHE A 85 -11.11 -5.70 4.42
N THR A 86 -9.96 -5.51 5.05
CA THR A 86 -9.81 -4.62 6.21
C THR A 86 -8.90 -3.44 5.92
N CYS A 87 -9.14 -2.31 6.58
CA CYS A 87 -8.23 -1.18 6.60
C CYS A 87 -8.26 -0.50 7.96
N SER A 88 -7.14 0.13 8.34
CA SER A 88 -6.99 0.79 9.66
C SER A 88 -7.66 2.16 9.77
N THR A 89 -8.18 2.69 8.68
CA THR A 89 -8.79 4.02 8.62
C THR A 89 -10.32 3.94 8.70
N THR A 90 -10.96 5.08 8.96
CA THR A 90 -12.41 5.17 9.13
C THR A 90 -13.20 4.86 7.84
N GLU A 91 -14.50 4.59 8.00
CA GLU A 91 -15.45 4.29 6.91
C GLU A 91 -15.47 5.34 5.78
N THR A 92 -15.24 6.60 6.11
CA THR A 92 -15.26 7.72 5.15
C THR A 92 -13.89 8.04 4.56
N SER A 93 -12.89 7.21 4.85
CA SER A 93 -11.55 7.41 4.34
C SER A 93 -11.42 6.97 2.88
N THR A 94 -10.45 7.56 2.18
CA THR A 94 -10.09 7.14 0.82
C THR A 94 -9.64 5.68 0.74
N TRP A 95 -9.13 5.12 1.84
CA TRP A 95 -8.73 3.70 1.91
C TRP A 95 -9.96 2.78 1.91
N ALA A 96 -10.97 3.11 2.71
CA ALA A 96 -12.22 2.35 2.71
C ALA A 96 -12.98 2.50 1.38
N GLU A 97 -12.96 3.69 0.78
CA GLU A 97 -13.51 3.91 -0.56
C GLU A 97 -12.76 3.11 -1.63
N GLY A 98 -11.42 3.09 -1.56
CA GLY A 98 -10.59 2.26 -2.42
C GLY A 98 -10.91 0.78 -2.31
N GLY A 99 -11.13 0.28 -1.08
CA GLY A 99 -11.58 -1.09 -0.82
C GLY A 99 -12.94 -1.40 -1.45
N ARG A 100 -13.90 -0.48 -1.34
CA ARG A 100 -15.23 -0.63 -1.98
C ARG A 100 -15.11 -0.63 -3.51
N LYS A 101 -14.31 0.30 -4.06
CA LYS A 101 -14.06 0.34 -5.51
C LYS A 101 -13.39 -0.93 -6.02
N PHE A 102 -12.41 -1.44 -5.29
CA PHE A 102 -11.79 -2.72 -5.59
C PHE A 102 -12.83 -3.84 -5.61
N GLY A 103 -13.72 -3.90 -4.60
CA GLY A 103 -14.79 -4.89 -4.52
C GLY A 103 -15.74 -4.82 -5.72
N GLU A 104 -16.17 -3.63 -6.13
CA GLU A 104 -16.98 -3.43 -7.33
C GLU A 104 -16.31 -3.97 -8.60
N LEU A 105 -15.01 -3.70 -8.76
CA LEU A 105 -14.25 -4.14 -9.91
C LEU A 105 -14.07 -5.67 -9.93
N VAL A 106 -13.79 -6.28 -8.77
CA VAL A 106 -13.71 -7.74 -8.64
C VAL A 106 -15.04 -8.40 -8.92
N GLU A 107 -16.14 -7.89 -8.36
CA GLU A 107 -17.48 -8.42 -8.62
C GLU A 107 -17.81 -8.34 -10.11
N LYS A 108 -17.51 -7.21 -10.76
CA LYS A 108 -17.69 -7.04 -12.20
C LYS A 108 -16.83 -8.00 -13.02
N ALA A 109 -15.53 -8.11 -12.71
CA ALA A 109 -14.61 -8.97 -13.45
C ALA A 109 -14.97 -10.45 -13.36
N THR A 110 -15.58 -10.88 -12.26
CA THR A 110 -15.93 -12.28 -11.99
C THR A 110 -17.39 -12.62 -12.29
N GLY A 111 -18.15 -11.70 -12.90
CA GLY A 111 -19.59 -11.90 -13.18
C GLY A 111 -20.40 -12.07 -11.89
N GLY A 112 -20.04 -11.40 -10.80
CA GLY A 112 -20.71 -11.44 -9.50
C GLY A 112 -20.35 -12.66 -8.62
N LYS A 113 -19.39 -13.47 -9.03
CA LYS A 113 -18.99 -14.69 -8.32
C LYS A 113 -18.16 -14.40 -7.06
N ILE A 114 -17.34 -13.36 -7.08
CA ILE A 114 -16.53 -12.95 -5.93
C ILE A 114 -17.06 -11.61 -5.40
N LYS A 115 -17.40 -11.59 -4.11
CA LYS A 115 -17.85 -10.39 -3.40
C LYS A 115 -16.79 -9.99 -2.38
N VAL A 116 -16.62 -8.67 -2.18
CA VAL A 116 -15.69 -8.13 -1.20
C VAL A 116 -16.45 -7.30 -0.16
N ASN A 117 -16.41 -7.73 1.08
CA ASN A 117 -16.91 -6.97 2.22
C ASN A 117 -15.80 -6.07 2.75
N VAL A 118 -16.05 -4.79 2.96
CA VAL A 118 -15.08 -3.84 3.48
C VAL A 118 -15.35 -3.56 4.95
N TYR A 119 -14.34 -3.75 5.78
CA TYR A 119 -14.35 -3.52 7.22
C TYR A 119 -13.32 -2.44 7.55
N ALA A 120 -13.78 -1.23 7.82
CA ALA A 120 -12.93 -0.10 8.18
C ALA A 120 -12.51 -0.17 9.65
N ALA A 121 -11.50 0.64 10.03
CA ALA A 121 -11.00 0.76 11.39
C ALA A 121 -10.66 -0.59 12.06
N ASP A 122 -10.20 -1.56 11.27
CA ASP A 122 -9.87 -2.92 11.75
C ASP A 122 -10.98 -3.57 12.57
N GLN A 123 -12.24 -3.40 12.15
CA GLN A 123 -13.42 -3.89 12.88
C GLN A 123 -13.37 -5.40 13.17
N LEU A 124 -12.78 -6.18 12.27
CA LEU A 124 -12.67 -7.65 12.44
C LEU A 124 -11.72 -8.05 13.57
N THR A 125 -10.87 -7.13 14.02
CA THR A 125 -9.87 -7.33 15.07
C THR A 125 -9.93 -6.25 16.16
N ASN A 126 -11.14 -5.73 16.42
CA ASN A 126 -11.41 -4.73 17.47
C ASN A 126 -10.49 -3.49 17.42
N GLY A 127 -10.09 -3.07 16.21
CA GLY A 127 -9.21 -1.92 16.00
C GLY A 127 -7.72 -2.24 16.16
N ASN A 128 -7.34 -3.50 16.32
CA ASN A 128 -5.94 -3.90 16.46
C ASN A 128 -5.33 -4.23 15.09
N GLN A 129 -4.49 -3.32 14.59
CA GLN A 129 -3.85 -3.45 13.28
C GLN A 129 -2.92 -4.67 13.17
N SER A 130 -2.18 -4.99 14.23
CA SER A 130 -1.28 -6.15 14.21
C SER A 130 -2.05 -7.46 14.15
N GLU A 131 -3.18 -7.56 14.87
CA GLU A 131 -4.08 -8.71 14.75
C GLU A 131 -4.73 -8.78 13.38
N GLY A 132 -5.04 -7.64 12.75
CA GLY A 132 -5.55 -7.56 11.38
C GLY A 132 -4.56 -8.12 10.36
N ILE A 133 -3.27 -7.83 10.51
CA ILE A 133 -2.22 -8.39 9.66
C ILE A 133 -2.01 -9.88 9.94
N GLN A 134 -2.07 -10.31 11.21
CA GLN A 134 -1.98 -11.73 11.54
C GLN A 134 -3.16 -12.51 10.93
N ALA A 135 -4.38 -11.97 11.02
CA ALA A 135 -5.57 -12.56 10.40
C ALA A 135 -5.45 -12.67 8.87
N LEU A 136 -4.79 -11.71 8.21
CA LEU A 136 -4.44 -11.81 6.79
C LEU A 136 -3.44 -12.94 6.52
N ILE A 137 -2.41 -13.08 7.35
CA ILE A 137 -1.41 -14.16 7.22
C ILE A 137 -2.06 -15.51 7.38
N ASP A 138 -2.99 -15.63 8.33
CA ASP A 138 -3.74 -16.86 8.62
C ASP A 138 -4.83 -17.12 7.55
N GLY A 139 -5.25 -16.11 6.78
CA GLY A 139 -6.27 -16.19 5.75
C GLY A 139 -7.71 -16.20 6.27
N ASP A 140 -7.92 -16.03 7.58
CA ASP A 140 -9.22 -15.99 8.22
C ASP A 140 -9.20 -15.08 9.47
N PRO A 141 -10.15 -14.16 9.64
CA PRO A 141 -11.27 -13.84 8.74
C PRO A 141 -10.91 -12.84 7.62
N VAL A 142 -9.65 -12.46 7.43
CA VAL A 142 -9.20 -11.43 6.50
C VAL A 142 -8.49 -12.05 5.29
N GLN A 143 -8.92 -11.73 4.07
CA GLN A 143 -8.28 -12.17 2.83
C GLN A 143 -7.52 -11.02 2.15
N ILE A 144 -7.90 -9.77 2.42
CA ILE A 144 -7.28 -8.58 1.83
C ILE A 144 -7.13 -7.52 2.91
N SER A 145 -6.00 -6.83 2.94
CA SER A 145 -5.85 -5.70 3.85
C SER A 145 -5.16 -4.51 3.20
N MET A 146 -5.53 -3.31 3.66
CA MET A 146 -4.88 -2.05 3.33
C MET A 146 -4.43 -1.37 4.62
N HIS A 147 -3.13 -1.49 4.89
CA HIS A 147 -2.47 -0.86 6.03
C HIS A 147 -1.23 -0.09 5.55
N SER A 148 -0.66 0.71 6.44
CA SER A 148 0.66 1.27 6.16
C SER A 148 1.69 0.14 6.01
N ASN A 149 2.49 0.19 4.97
CA ASN A 149 3.60 -0.75 4.74
C ASN A 149 4.60 -0.79 5.92
N LEU A 150 4.70 0.29 6.70
CA LEU A 150 5.53 0.31 7.91
C LEU A 150 5.08 -0.73 8.95
N ILE A 151 3.79 -1.05 9.02
CA ILE A 151 3.28 -2.07 9.94
C ILE A 151 3.64 -3.46 9.45
N TYR A 152 3.55 -3.72 8.16
CA TYR A 152 3.95 -5.01 7.58
C TYR A 152 5.43 -5.32 7.80
N SER A 153 6.29 -4.30 7.86
CA SER A 153 7.71 -4.49 8.12
C SER A 153 8.05 -5.08 9.49
N ALA A 154 7.12 -5.01 10.45
CA ALA A 154 7.25 -5.69 11.74
C ALA A 154 7.09 -7.22 11.62
N PHE A 155 6.42 -7.71 10.59
CA PHE A 155 6.23 -9.14 10.29
C PHE A 155 7.26 -9.66 9.30
N ASP A 156 7.62 -8.82 8.32
CA ASP A 156 8.60 -9.15 7.30
C ASP A 156 9.40 -7.90 6.89
N PRO A 157 10.71 -7.83 7.18
CA PRO A 157 11.54 -6.66 6.90
C PRO A 157 11.66 -6.34 5.39
N ARG A 158 11.30 -7.25 4.49
CA ARG A 158 11.26 -6.98 3.04
C ARG A 158 10.29 -5.86 2.68
N PHE A 159 9.25 -5.63 3.48
CA PHE A 159 8.33 -4.51 3.28
C PHE A 159 8.98 -3.12 3.42
N ASN A 160 10.17 -3.02 4.01
CA ASN A 160 10.91 -1.74 4.04
C ASN A 160 11.42 -1.30 2.66
N VAL A 161 11.39 -2.18 1.64
CA VAL A 161 11.77 -1.81 0.26
C VAL A 161 11.05 -0.57 -0.26
N VAL A 162 9.79 -0.38 0.13
CA VAL A 162 8.98 0.78 -0.28
C VAL A 162 9.44 2.11 0.33
N SER A 163 10.28 2.06 1.36
CA SER A 163 10.87 3.24 2.00
C SER A 163 12.25 3.60 1.43
N LEU A 164 12.72 2.84 0.44
CA LEU A 164 13.98 3.15 -0.24
C LEU A 164 13.81 4.40 -1.11
N PRO A 165 14.82 5.26 -1.16
CA PRO A 165 14.86 6.38 -2.09
C PRO A 165 15.11 5.85 -3.52
N TYR A 166 14.36 6.36 -4.49
CA TYR A 166 14.47 5.99 -5.92
C TYR A 166 15.03 7.16 -6.74
#